data_80a3761f745af75cf5b8b8a2e1f493f3
#
_entry.id   80a3761f745af75cf5b8b8a2e1f493f3
#
_cell.length_a   1.000
_cell.length_b   1.000
_cell.length_c   1.000
_cell.angle_alpha   90.00
_cell.angle_beta   90.00
_cell.angle_gamma   90.00
#
_symmetry.space_group_name_H-M   'P 1'
#
loop_
_entity.id
_entity.type
_entity.pdbx_description
1 polymer ?
#
loop_
_entity_poly.entity_id
_entity_poly.type
_entity_poly.pdbx_seq_one_letter_code
_entity_poly.pdbx_strand_id
1 'polypeptide(L)'
;MLVATPVAGSAAVTQVAGEPSRTPAHAAPAWKLAQFPARSVSHQSYREMAIERLVDMERRNARQGVKAVQIGIGRTLSGEGIDRTTPALRWVPLKSGGAVARLQVGSPDALGLRVGLQVRSLHPHVELRFAGTDEPERVVAAITAAEAQTTAGADGVYWSPVTDGAAQLIEIYRPAHVKATQARLQAPQVSHLLTNSRNDFKILKALGDSGRCNIDAVCRVDALGPAYVQVKNAVAHMVFNAYNTTGSVLGSYICTGTLLNDTTPGTQVPWFYTADHCFRGGANGVPVQDRAKVAATLVTYWGYENSTCGGWDGVRNNAVTGGADIMYYNADVDALLLRLRNPAPATATFAGWDASPLAASAEVIAIHHPSGDAKKYSRGQHVNDAYSSQFTVGWLEGTTEGGSSGSGLFTRYADNSYRLRGGLYGGNALCSNSGNLSEPLNRDHYSRLDLVFPQIKQWIAADPVRENSSQPLVRNAGATAGATVQAQGARVAATPDTPATSPARPATPRRAAPLRTTQRER
;
A
#
# COMPACT_ATOMS: atom_id res chain seq x y z
N MET A 1 -44.62 16.64 39.92
CA MET A 1 -44.55 16.10 38.58
C MET A 1 -43.37 16.76 37.88
N LEU A 2 -42.19 16.11 37.85
CA LEU A 2 -41.06 16.55 37.02
C LEU A 2 -41.29 15.99 35.62
N VAL A 3 -41.44 16.88 34.64
CA VAL A 3 -41.47 16.52 33.22
C VAL A 3 -40.04 16.39 32.76
N ALA A 4 -39.61 15.15 32.53
CA ALA A 4 -38.32 14.89 31.89
C ALA A 4 -38.42 15.28 30.40
N THR A 5 -37.71 16.32 29.99
CA THR A 5 -37.50 16.62 28.58
C THR A 5 -36.66 15.54 27.94
N PRO A 6 -37.06 14.96 26.79
CA PRO A 6 -36.21 13.99 26.09
C PRO A 6 -34.97 14.74 25.56
N VAL A 7 -33.79 14.27 25.93
CA VAL A 7 -32.53 14.66 25.31
C VAL A 7 -32.61 14.16 23.86
N ALA A 8 -32.71 15.08 22.92
CA ALA A 8 -32.63 14.79 21.49
C ALA A 8 -31.26 14.14 21.24
N GLY A 9 -31.24 12.85 20.96
CA GLY A 9 -30.04 12.14 20.52
C GLY A 9 -29.54 12.80 19.25
N SER A 10 -28.32 13.32 19.26
CA SER A 10 -27.64 13.81 18.06
C SER A 10 -27.64 12.69 17.02
N ALA A 11 -28.24 12.93 15.86
CA ALA A 11 -28.17 12.00 14.74
C ALA A 11 -26.69 11.75 14.40
N ALA A 12 -26.28 10.47 14.37
CA ALA A 12 -24.89 10.12 14.06
C ALA A 12 -24.53 10.69 12.68
N VAL A 13 -23.39 11.39 12.58
CA VAL A 13 -22.88 11.91 11.31
C VAL A 13 -22.54 10.74 10.40
N THR A 14 -23.19 10.63 9.25
CA THR A 14 -23.01 9.55 8.27
C THR A 14 -22.26 10.00 7.01
N GLN A 15 -21.87 11.26 6.93
CA GLN A 15 -21.17 11.82 5.78
C GLN A 15 -20.32 13.03 6.17
N VAL A 16 -19.26 13.27 5.42
CA VAL A 16 -18.38 14.45 5.56
C VAL A 16 -17.92 14.92 4.19
N ALA A 17 -17.66 16.22 4.04
CA ALA A 17 -17.04 16.80 2.85
C ALA A 17 -15.52 16.61 2.88
N GLY A 18 -14.87 16.65 1.72
CA GLY A 18 -13.41 16.62 1.61
C GLY A 18 -12.78 17.98 1.94
N GLU A 19 -11.49 17.97 2.30
CA GLU A 19 -10.70 19.17 2.50
C GLU A 19 -9.25 19.03 2.01
N PRO A 20 -8.59 20.10 1.52
CA PRO A 20 -7.17 20.07 1.16
C PRO A 20 -6.27 19.82 2.37
N SER A 21 -5.11 19.18 2.14
CA SER A 21 -4.07 19.02 3.16
C SER A 21 -3.51 20.38 3.58
N ARG A 22 -3.31 20.55 4.89
CA ARG A 22 -2.65 21.72 5.49
C ARG A 22 -1.18 21.42 5.85
N THR A 23 -0.67 20.24 5.49
CA THR A 23 0.72 19.88 5.72
C THR A 23 1.65 20.86 4.99
N PRO A 24 2.62 21.49 5.67
CA PRO A 24 3.58 22.35 5.00
C PRO A 24 4.41 21.57 3.97
N ALA A 25 4.77 22.21 2.87
CA ALA A 25 5.74 21.64 1.95
C ALA A 25 7.10 21.55 2.64
N HIS A 26 7.71 20.36 2.65
CA HIS A 26 9.02 20.14 3.19
C HIS A 26 10.09 20.31 2.11
N ALA A 27 11.25 20.86 2.50
CA ALA A 27 12.42 20.87 1.63
C ALA A 27 12.85 19.43 1.32
N ALA A 28 13.26 19.18 0.07
CA ALA A 28 13.81 17.88 -0.30
C ALA A 28 15.06 17.57 0.53
N PRO A 29 15.21 16.34 1.03
CA PRO A 29 16.40 15.95 1.76
C PRO A 29 17.64 15.99 0.86
N ALA A 30 18.80 16.25 1.45
CA ALA A 30 20.08 16.30 0.75
C ALA A 30 21.12 15.42 1.45
N TRP A 31 22.18 15.03 0.74
CA TRP A 31 23.32 14.35 1.32
C TRP A 31 23.99 15.20 2.42
N LYS A 32 24.41 14.60 3.52
CA LYS A 32 25.26 15.27 4.53
C LYS A 32 26.64 15.64 3.95
N LEU A 33 27.14 14.80 3.03
CA LEU A 33 28.36 15.06 2.28
C LEU A 33 28.08 14.89 0.80
N ALA A 34 27.81 15.99 0.09
CA ALA A 34 27.46 15.96 -1.34
C ALA A 34 28.59 15.27 -2.17
N GLN A 35 29.84 15.68 -1.98
CA GLN A 35 31.00 15.09 -2.66
C GLN A 35 31.62 13.97 -1.81
N PHE A 36 31.02 12.79 -1.83
CA PHE A 36 31.56 11.64 -1.14
C PHE A 36 32.63 10.95 -2.00
N PRO A 37 33.82 10.60 -1.40
CA PRO A 37 34.87 9.94 -2.17
C PRO A 37 34.44 8.56 -2.69
N ALA A 38 34.43 8.36 -4.00
CA ALA A 38 33.96 7.11 -4.63
C ALA A 38 34.69 5.86 -4.08
N ARG A 39 36.02 5.96 -3.83
CA ARG A 39 36.83 4.87 -3.24
C ARG A 39 36.42 4.48 -1.81
N SER A 40 35.64 5.33 -1.15
CA SER A 40 35.16 5.09 0.22
C SER A 40 33.73 4.53 0.27
N VAL A 41 33.08 4.35 -0.88
CA VAL A 41 31.80 3.63 -0.95
C VAL A 41 32.05 2.16 -0.67
N SER A 42 31.27 1.59 0.25
CA SER A 42 31.25 0.13 0.50
C SER A 42 30.18 -0.50 -0.40
N HIS A 43 30.43 -1.69 -0.94
CA HIS A 43 29.56 -2.32 -1.90
C HIS A 43 29.06 -3.69 -1.39
N GLN A 44 27.77 -3.95 -1.59
CA GLN A 44 27.13 -5.24 -1.42
C GLN A 44 26.31 -5.53 -2.68
N SER A 45 26.53 -6.66 -3.33
CA SER A 45 25.83 -7.01 -4.56
C SER A 45 25.18 -8.38 -4.46
N TYR A 46 23.99 -8.48 -4.99
CA TYR A 46 23.32 -9.74 -5.28
C TYR A 46 23.80 -10.26 -6.63
N ARG A 47 23.58 -11.55 -6.89
CA ARG A 47 23.91 -12.19 -8.18
C ARG A 47 22.89 -11.74 -9.25
N GLU A 48 23.08 -12.14 -10.50
CA GLU A 48 22.07 -12.00 -11.56
C GLU A 48 20.78 -12.71 -11.18
N MET A 49 19.64 -12.21 -11.66
CA MET A 49 18.32 -12.80 -11.39
C MET A 49 18.11 -14.02 -12.29
N ALA A 50 17.75 -15.15 -11.72
CA ALA A 50 17.35 -16.32 -12.49
C ALA A 50 16.03 -16.04 -13.23
N ILE A 51 15.99 -16.33 -14.54
CA ILE A 51 14.84 -16.04 -15.41
C ILE A 51 13.55 -16.73 -14.93
N GLU A 52 13.65 -17.91 -14.32
CA GLU A 52 12.54 -18.70 -13.80
C GLU A 52 11.73 -17.91 -12.76
N ARG A 53 12.40 -17.07 -11.95
CA ARG A 53 11.75 -16.24 -10.93
C ARG A 53 10.89 -15.14 -11.56
N LEU A 54 11.30 -14.64 -12.71
CA LEU A 54 10.53 -13.66 -13.50
C LEU A 54 9.28 -14.35 -14.07
N VAL A 55 9.44 -15.50 -14.70
CA VAL A 55 8.34 -16.32 -15.25
C VAL A 55 7.32 -16.68 -14.17
N ASP A 56 7.78 -17.06 -12.98
CA ASP A 56 6.88 -17.39 -11.86
C ASP A 56 6.10 -16.16 -11.36
N MET A 57 6.70 -14.98 -11.37
CA MET A 57 6.01 -13.74 -11.04
C MET A 57 4.95 -13.40 -12.09
N GLU A 58 5.26 -13.53 -13.39
CA GLU A 58 4.29 -13.35 -14.49
C GLU A 58 3.09 -14.28 -14.35
N ARG A 59 3.34 -15.57 -14.07
CA ARG A 59 2.27 -16.56 -13.83
C ARG A 59 1.38 -16.18 -12.64
N ARG A 60 1.95 -15.60 -11.58
CA ARG A 60 1.14 -15.10 -10.45
C ARG A 60 0.27 -13.92 -10.87
N ASN A 61 0.83 -12.95 -11.56
CA ASN A 61 0.11 -11.75 -12.01
C ASN A 61 -0.97 -12.07 -13.06
N ALA A 62 -0.78 -13.11 -13.87
CA ALA A 62 -1.75 -13.54 -14.89
C ALA A 62 -3.00 -14.23 -14.31
N ARG A 63 -3.02 -14.59 -13.02
CA ARG A 63 -4.18 -15.21 -12.38
C ARG A 63 -5.27 -14.16 -12.16
N GLN A 64 -6.47 -14.46 -12.65
CA GLN A 64 -7.63 -13.58 -12.53
C GLN A 64 -8.25 -13.62 -11.13
N GLY A 65 -8.99 -12.57 -10.77
CA GLY A 65 -9.81 -12.47 -9.55
C GLY A 65 -9.41 -11.30 -8.65
N VAL A 66 -8.27 -11.39 -7.96
CA VAL A 66 -7.76 -10.30 -7.10
C VAL A 66 -6.81 -9.43 -7.92
N LYS A 67 -7.04 -8.11 -7.88
CA LYS A 67 -6.30 -7.13 -8.72
C LYS A 67 -5.04 -6.55 -8.04
N ALA A 68 -4.48 -7.17 -6.98
CA ALA A 68 -3.14 -6.83 -6.48
C ALA A 68 -2.05 -7.39 -7.40
N VAL A 69 -1.07 -6.57 -7.77
CA VAL A 69 -0.02 -6.93 -8.75
C VAL A 69 1.35 -6.91 -8.11
N GLN A 70 2.13 -7.95 -8.37
CA GLN A 70 3.54 -8.02 -7.97
C GLN A 70 4.40 -7.27 -8.98
N ILE A 71 5.23 -6.33 -8.50
CA ILE A 71 6.15 -5.52 -9.33
C ILE A 71 7.62 -5.76 -9.00
N GLY A 72 7.91 -6.54 -7.96
CA GLY A 72 9.28 -6.82 -7.54
C GLY A 72 9.42 -8.21 -6.97
N ILE A 73 10.65 -8.73 -7.00
CA ILE A 73 11.02 -10.06 -6.53
C ILE A 73 11.92 -9.92 -5.29
N GLY A 74 11.50 -10.54 -4.19
CA GLY A 74 12.27 -10.54 -2.95
C GLY A 74 13.53 -11.42 -3.08
N ARG A 75 14.66 -10.94 -2.56
CA ARG A 75 15.95 -11.64 -2.54
C ARG A 75 16.56 -11.55 -1.15
N THR A 76 17.19 -12.61 -0.70
CA THR A 76 17.91 -12.65 0.58
C THR A 76 19.34 -13.10 0.35
N LEU A 77 20.28 -12.55 1.10
CA LEU A 77 21.70 -12.98 1.00
C LEU A 77 21.87 -14.49 1.23
N SER A 78 21.16 -15.03 2.22
CA SER A 78 21.21 -16.48 2.52
C SER A 78 20.62 -17.33 1.40
N GLY A 79 19.56 -16.88 0.74
CA GLY A 79 18.93 -17.58 -0.38
C GLY A 79 19.80 -17.62 -1.63
N GLU A 80 20.78 -16.72 -1.72
CA GLU A 80 21.72 -16.64 -2.84
C GLU A 80 23.10 -17.20 -2.53
N GLY A 81 23.27 -17.77 -1.33
CA GLY A 81 24.57 -18.30 -0.89
C GLY A 81 25.64 -17.20 -0.74
N ILE A 82 25.23 -15.97 -0.51
CA ILE A 82 26.12 -14.84 -0.24
C ILE A 82 26.35 -14.76 1.27
N ASP A 83 27.61 -14.59 1.69
CA ASP A 83 27.94 -14.39 3.09
C ASP A 83 27.19 -13.16 3.65
N ARG A 84 26.61 -13.34 4.85
CA ARG A 84 25.87 -12.28 5.56
C ARG A 84 26.75 -11.17 6.14
N THR A 85 28.07 -11.24 5.95
CA THR A 85 28.98 -10.20 6.43
C THR A 85 28.70 -8.90 5.72
N THR A 86 28.28 -7.91 6.50
CA THR A 86 28.14 -6.54 6.00
C THR A 86 29.52 -6.01 5.64
N PRO A 87 29.69 -5.39 4.47
CA PRO A 87 30.95 -4.74 4.12
C PRO A 87 31.35 -3.75 5.21
N ALA A 88 32.63 -3.71 5.56
CA ALA A 88 33.12 -2.72 6.50
C ALA A 88 32.87 -1.31 5.97
N LEU A 89 32.18 -0.48 6.77
CA LEU A 89 31.89 0.90 6.40
C LEU A 89 33.15 1.76 6.52
N ARG A 90 33.45 2.55 5.49
CA ARG A 90 34.56 3.50 5.43
C ARG A 90 34.04 4.88 5.82
N TRP A 91 34.43 5.34 7.00
CA TRP A 91 33.95 6.60 7.57
C TRP A 91 34.76 7.78 7.11
N VAL A 92 34.08 8.82 6.61
CA VAL A 92 34.64 10.12 6.23
C VAL A 92 34.21 11.15 7.28
N PRO A 93 35.14 11.79 8.02
CA PRO A 93 34.79 12.79 9.01
C PRO A 93 34.22 14.05 8.38
N LEU A 94 33.27 14.70 9.07
CA LEU A 94 32.69 15.97 8.67
C LEU A 94 33.31 17.12 9.46
N LYS A 95 33.51 18.28 8.79
CA LYS A 95 33.99 19.51 9.46
C LYS A 95 33.02 19.99 10.57
N SER A 96 31.72 19.73 10.39
CA SER A 96 30.65 20.04 11.36
C SER A 96 30.59 19.07 12.54
N GLY A 97 31.47 18.08 12.61
CA GLY A 97 31.47 17.01 13.59
C GLY A 97 30.73 15.76 13.11
N GLY A 98 31.07 14.62 13.72
CA GLY A 98 30.56 13.31 13.29
C GLY A 98 31.24 12.77 12.04
N ALA A 99 30.66 11.75 11.42
CA ALA A 99 31.19 11.15 10.20
C ALA A 99 30.07 10.53 9.36
N VAL A 100 30.31 10.41 8.07
CA VAL A 100 29.42 9.71 7.13
C VAL A 100 30.12 8.50 6.53
N ALA A 101 29.34 7.47 6.20
CA ALA A 101 29.73 6.36 5.36
C ALA A 101 28.69 6.16 4.28
N ARG A 102 29.06 5.60 3.12
CA ARG A 102 28.09 5.18 2.08
C ARG A 102 28.20 3.70 1.81
N LEU A 103 27.03 3.05 1.80
CA LEU A 103 26.84 1.68 1.38
C LEU A 103 26.03 1.69 0.08
N GLN A 104 26.54 1.03 -0.96
CA GLN A 104 25.79 0.75 -2.17
C GLN A 104 25.34 -0.71 -2.14
N VAL A 105 24.02 -0.92 -2.23
CA VAL A 105 23.41 -2.26 -2.33
C VAL A 105 22.90 -2.44 -3.75
N GLY A 106 23.43 -3.43 -4.47
CA GLY A 106 23.14 -3.66 -5.88
C GLY A 106 22.41 -4.96 -6.13
N SER A 107 21.51 -4.97 -7.10
CA SER A 107 20.85 -6.14 -7.67
C SER A 107 20.84 -5.96 -9.19
N PRO A 108 21.73 -6.67 -9.92
CA PRO A 108 21.89 -6.50 -11.36
C PRO A 108 20.55 -6.59 -12.09
N ASP A 109 20.38 -5.77 -13.11
CA ASP A 109 19.18 -5.66 -13.94
C ASP A 109 17.90 -5.17 -13.26
N ALA A 110 17.92 -4.78 -11.99
CA ALA A 110 16.79 -4.09 -11.39
C ALA A 110 16.57 -2.72 -12.06
N LEU A 111 15.30 -2.35 -12.26
CA LEU A 111 14.92 -0.98 -12.65
C LEU A 111 14.71 -0.09 -11.43
N GLY A 112 14.46 -0.68 -10.30
CA GLY A 112 14.38 -0.02 -9.01
C GLY A 112 14.70 -1.00 -7.88
N LEU A 113 14.99 -0.47 -6.71
CA LEU A 113 15.35 -1.28 -5.55
C LEU A 113 14.71 -0.76 -4.27
N ARG A 114 14.30 -1.70 -3.42
CA ARG A 114 14.06 -1.45 -2.00
C ARG A 114 14.99 -2.34 -1.18
N VAL A 115 15.57 -1.80 -0.14
CA VAL A 115 16.52 -2.51 0.71
C VAL A 115 15.92 -2.70 2.12
N GLY A 116 15.89 -3.93 2.57
CA GLY A 116 15.54 -4.28 3.96
C GLY A 116 16.78 -4.16 4.84
N LEU A 117 16.74 -3.21 5.78
CA LEU A 117 17.85 -2.83 6.65
C LEU A 117 17.61 -3.31 8.08
N GLN A 118 18.58 -4.01 8.68
CA GLN A 118 18.52 -4.37 10.09
C GLN A 118 18.90 -3.13 10.93
N VAL A 119 17.89 -2.53 11.58
CA VAL A 119 18.05 -1.25 12.28
C VAL A 119 18.03 -1.36 13.81
N ARG A 120 17.66 -2.54 14.36
CA ARG A 120 17.45 -2.74 15.81
C ARG A 120 18.65 -2.32 16.67
N SER A 121 19.87 -2.55 16.17
CA SER A 121 21.12 -2.27 16.89
C SER A 121 21.72 -0.90 16.60
N LEU A 122 21.11 -0.10 15.73
CA LEU A 122 21.59 1.24 15.44
C LEU A 122 21.33 2.18 16.63
N HIS A 123 22.28 3.07 16.89
CA HIS A 123 22.05 4.15 17.85
C HIS A 123 20.95 5.09 17.34
N PRO A 124 19.96 5.49 18.16
CA PRO A 124 18.80 6.30 17.72
C PRO A 124 19.14 7.56 16.93
N HIS A 125 20.28 8.20 17.20
CA HIS A 125 20.73 9.42 16.53
C HIS A 125 21.50 9.19 15.21
N VAL A 126 21.65 7.96 14.76
CA VAL A 126 22.13 7.67 13.39
C VAL A 126 21.08 8.14 12.41
N GLU A 127 21.51 8.78 11.31
CA GLU A 127 20.62 9.17 10.24
C GLU A 127 20.94 8.37 8.98
N LEU A 128 19.90 7.99 8.25
CA LEU A 128 19.98 7.27 6.96
C LEU A 128 19.40 8.15 5.85
N ARG A 129 20.07 8.18 4.69
CA ARG A 129 19.60 8.85 3.48
C ARG A 129 19.70 7.91 2.30
N PHE A 130 18.78 8.03 1.34
CA PHE A 130 18.61 7.08 0.26
C PHE A 130 18.55 7.79 -1.08
N ALA A 131 19.28 7.27 -2.08
CA ALA A 131 19.14 7.63 -3.49
C ALA A 131 19.33 6.39 -4.36
N GLY A 132 18.82 6.44 -5.58
CA GLY A 132 19.05 5.42 -6.59
C GLY A 132 20.28 5.72 -7.46
N THR A 133 20.78 4.71 -8.16
CA THR A 133 21.94 4.90 -9.06
C THR A 133 21.58 5.61 -10.36
N ASP A 134 20.31 5.69 -10.75
CA ASP A 134 19.89 6.44 -11.94
C ASP A 134 19.86 7.95 -11.66
N GLU A 135 19.58 8.36 -10.41
CA GLU A 135 19.62 9.77 -9.98
C GLU A 135 20.39 9.88 -8.64
N PRO A 136 21.72 9.67 -8.62
CA PRO A 136 22.50 9.52 -7.39
C PRO A 136 22.56 10.79 -6.52
N GLU A 137 22.33 11.96 -7.12
CA GLU A 137 22.30 13.23 -6.39
C GLU A 137 20.93 13.52 -5.75
N ARG A 138 19.89 12.81 -6.18
CA ARG A 138 18.54 12.99 -5.67
C ARG A 138 18.29 12.10 -4.46
N VAL A 139 18.42 12.68 -3.26
CA VAL A 139 18.02 12.01 -2.01
C VAL A 139 16.50 11.96 -1.95
N VAL A 140 15.92 10.76 -1.97
CA VAL A 140 14.46 10.56 -1.97
C VAL A 140 13.87 10.55 -0.56
N ALA A 141 14.67 10.23 0.45
CA ALA A 141 14.25 10.27 1.86
C ALA A 141 15.45 10.38 2.79
N ALA A 142 15.21 10.97 3.96
CA ALA A 142 16.10 10.96 5.11
C ALA A 142 15.31 10.56 6.35
N ILE A 143 15.88 9.71 7.21
CA ILE A 143 15.21 9.19 8.41
C ILE A 143 16.25 8.97 9.51
N THR A 144 15.87 9.15 10.77
CA THR A 144 16.68 8.75 11.91
C THR A 144 16.54 7.25 12.18
N ALA A 145 17.54 6.65 12.82
CA ALA A 145 17.43 5.26 13.26
C ALA A 145 16.30 5.07 14.28
N ALA A 146 16.01 6.07 15.11
CA ALA A 146 14.86 6.04 16.02
C ALA A 146 13.54 5.86 15.25
N GLU A 147 13.31 6.68 14.24
CA GLU A 147 12.12 6.58 13.38
C GLU A 147 12.09 5.24 12.61
N ALA A 148 13.21 4.80 12.04
CA ALA A 148 13.31 3.52 11.37
C ALA A 148 12.99 2.34 12.30
N GLN A 149 13.40 2.40 13.56
CA GLN A 149 13.12 1.38 14.58
C GLN A 149 11.64 1.31 14.94
N THR A 150 10.92 2.44 14.97
CA THR A 150 9.46 2.45 15.23
C THR A 150 8.66 1.86 14.08
N THR A 151 9.18 1.92 12.86
CA THR A 151 8.52 1.43 11.65
C THR A 151 9.00 0.03 11.23
N ALA A 152 10.10 -0.46 11.79
CA ALA A 152 10.63 -1.80 11.52
C ALA A 152 9.64 -2.88 11.93
N GLY A 153 9.61 -3.97 11.17
CA GLY A 153 8.86 -5.17 11.53
C GLY A 153 9.37 -5.82 12.82
N ALA A 154 8.64 -6.81 13.33
CA ALA A 154 9.03 -7.58 14.52
C ALA A 154 10.42 -8.24 14.38
N ASP A 155 10.86 -8.49 13.14
CA ASP A 155 12.21 -8.97 12.78
C ASP A 155 13.28 -7.88 12.88
N GLY A 156 12.91 -6.63 13.14
CA GLY A 156 13.82 -5.47 13.23
C GLY A 156 14.28 -4.96 11.86
N VAL A 157 13.61 -5.36 10.79
CA VAL A 157 13.92 -4.90 9.42
C VAL A 157 13.07 -3.69 9.07
N TYR A 158 13.74 -2.59 8.77
CA TYR A 158 13.17 -1.40 8.14
C TYR A 158 13.33 -1.49 6.62
N TRP A 159 12.27 -1.20 5.86
CA TRP A 159 12.32 -1.16 4.41
C TRP A 159 12.52 0.26 3.90
N SER A 160 13.60 0.47 3.18
CA SER A 160 13.89 1.75 2.52
C SER A 160 12.78 2.17 1.55
N PRO A 161 12.69 3.46 1.16
CA PRO A 161 11.88 3.87 0.02
C PRO A 161 12.34 3.13 -1.25
N VAL A 162 11.47 3.14 -2.28
CA VAL A 162 11.87 2.74 -3.64
C VAL A 162 12.84 3.77 -4.19
N THR A 163 13.90 3.31 -4.83
CA THR A 163 14.82 4.15 -5.61
C THR A 163 15.03 3.56 -6.99
N ASP A 164 15.27 4.40 -7.99
CA ASP A 164 15.48 3.96 -9.37
C ASP A 164 16.92 3.52 -9.61
N GLY A 165 17.08 2.53 -10.46
CA GLY A 165 18.35 1.96 -10.83
C GLY A 165 18.66 0.59 -10.21
N ALA A 166 19.70 -0.05 -10.73
CA ALA A 166 20.13 -1.38 -10.32
C ALA A 166 20.78 -1.42 -8.93
N ALA A 167 21.02 -0.26 -8.30
CA ALA A 167 21.51 -0.20 -6.95
C ALA A 167 20.94 0.99 -6.17
N GLN A 168 20.93 0.88 -4.84
CA GLN A 168 20.56 1.93 -3.92
C GLN A 168 21.80 2.40 -3.15
N LEU A 169 21.99 3.72 -3.11
CA LEU A 169 22.99 4.40 -2.28
C LEU A 169 22.36 4.73 -0.93
N ILE A 170 23.02 4.31 0.15
CA ILE A 170 22.60 4.53 1.54
C ILE A 170 23.71 5.30 2.23
N GLU A 171 23.47 6.56 2.56
CA GLU A 171 24.38 7.33 3.41
C GLU A 171 24.01 7.13 4.88
N ILE A 172 24.98 6.77 5.68
CA ILE A 172 24.87 6.57 7.13
C ILE A 172 25.64 7.71 7.79
N TYR A 173 24.94 8.62 8.48
CA TYR A 173 25.58 9.65 9.30
C TYR A 173 25.54 9.24 10.76
N ARG A 174 26.68 9.35 11.45
CA ARG A 174 26.77 9.24 12.91
C ARG A 174 27.26 10.55 13.51
N PRO A 175 26.57 11.10 14.53
CA PRO A 175 27.06 12.23 15.32
C PRO A 175 28.39 11.91 16.01
N ALA A 176 29.12 12.94 16.44
CA ALA A 176 30.43 12.78 17.06
C ALA A 176 30.44 11.90 18.33
N HIS A 177 29.37 11.96 19.14
CA HIS A 177 29.22 11.15 20.34
C HIS A 177 28.85 9.67 20.09
N VAL A 178 28.47 9.30 18.85
CA VAL A 178 28.10 7.93 18.46
C VAL A 178 29.32 7.19 17.91
N LYS A 179 29.67 6.06 18.51
CA LYS A 179 30.79 5.22 18.05
C LYS A 179 30.45 4.53 16.73
N ALA A 180 31.44 4.27 15.87
CA ALA A 180 31.25 3.54 14.62
C ALA A 180 30.65 2.14 14.82
N THR A 181 30.93 1.49 15.97
CA THR A 181 30.35 0.20 16.33
C THR A 181 28.84 0.24 16.60
N GLN A 182 28.29 1.41 16.90
CA GLN A 182 26.86 1.66 17.16
C GLN A 182 26.12 2.12 15.88
N ALA A 183 26.82 2.22 14.76
CA ALA A 183 26.29 2.63 13.46
C ALA A 183 26.55 1.56 12.37
N ARG A 184 26.62 0.28 12.76
CA ARG A 184 26.75 -0.85 11.83
C ARG A 184 25.41 -1.14 11.19
N LEU A 185 25.37 -1.09 9.87
CA LEU A 185 24.14 -1.35 9.09
C LEU A 185 24.28 -2.65 8.31
N GLN A 186 23.25 -3.50 8.36
CA GLN A 186 23.15 -4.72 7.57
C GLN A 186 21.97 -4.60 6.61
N ALA A 187 22.15 -5.10 5.38
CA ALA A 187 21.15 -5.13 4.32
C ALA A 187 20.88 -6.59 3.89
N PRO A 188 20.23 -7.41 4.75
CA PRO A 188 20.10 -8.86 4.53
C PRO A 188 19.18 -9.24 3.37
N GLN A 189 18.34 -8.33 2.90
CA GLN A 189 17.35 -8.60 1.87
C GLN A 189 17.04 -7.37 1.02
N VAL A 190 16.57 -7.63 -0.21
CA VAL A 190 16.12 -6.58 -1.13
C VAL A 190 14.84 -7.02 -1.84
N SER A 191 14.06 -6.05 -2.33
CA SER A 191 13.07 -6.27 -3.37
C SER A 191 13.63 -5.69 -4.67
N HIS A 192 13.90 -6.57 -5.64
CA HIS A 192 14.35 -6.26 -6.98
C HIS A 192 13.14 -5.88 -7.82
N LEU A 193 13.00 -4.61 -8.18
CA LEU A 193 11.85 -4.10 -8.92
C LEU A 193 12.06 -4.20 -10.43
N LEU A 194 11.01 -4.58 -11.13
CA LEU A 194 10.96 -4.68 -12.59
C LEU A 194 10.36 -3.44 -13.24
N THR A 195 10.11 -2.41 -12.45
CA THR A 195 9.66 -1.08 -12.89
C THR A 195 10.34 0.00 -12.05
N ASN A 196 10.50 1.20 -12.61
CA ASN A 196 11.02 2.38 -11.93
C ASN A 196 9.94 3.46 -11.75
N SER A 197 10.33 4.64 -11.26
CA SER A 197 9.41 5.76 -11.03
C SER A 197 8.80 6.34 -12.31
N ARG A 198 9.39 6.09 -13.46
CA ARG A 198 8.96 6.58 -14.79
C ARG A 198 8.20 5.54 -15.59
N ASN A 199 7.82 4.41 -14.95
CA ASN A 199 7.16 3.27 -15.60
C ASN A 199 7.97 2.56 -16.69
N ASP A 200 9.27 2.73 -16.75
CA ASP A 200 10.08 1.83 -17.55
C ASP A 200 9.94 0.40 -17.01
N PHE A 201 9.84 -0.58 -17.90
CA PHE A 201 9.75 -1.99 -17.54
C PHE A 201 10.54 -2.86 -18.51
N LYS A 202 11.23 -3.88 -17.99
CA LYS A 202 12.17 -4.67 -18.81
C LYS A 202 11.54 -5.88 -19.52
N ILE A 203 10.47 -6.47 -18.99
CA ILE A 203 10.06 -7.81 -19.42
C ILE A 203 8.54 -7.95 -19.60
N LEU A 204 7.74 -7.16 -18.90
CA LEU A 204 6.30 -7.34 -18.82
C LEU A 204 5.59 -6.16 -19.48
N LYS A 205 5.05 -6.35 -20.66
CA LYS A 205 4.26 -5.35 -21.40
C LYS A 205 3.02 -4.81 -20.65
N ALA A 206 2.72 -5.33 -19.47
CA ALA A 206 1.51 -4.99 -18.71
C ALA A 206 1.78 -4.26 -17.38
N LEU A 207 3.04 -4.08 -16.97
CA LEU A 207 3.36 -3.31 -15.76
C LEU A 207 3.68 -1.87 -16.14
N GLY A 208 2.85 -0.92 -15.70
CA GLY A 208 3.01 0.50 -15.99
C GLY A 208 2.35 0.96 -17.30
N ASP A 209 1.73 0.04 -18.06
CA ASP A 209 0.99 0.34 -19.29
C ASP A 209 -0.42 -0.24 -19.18
N SER A 210 -1.37 0.60 -18.81
CA SER A 210 -2.78 0.21 -18.72
C SER A 210 -3.43 0.11 -20.09
N GLY A 211 -4.47 -0.72 -20.19
CA GLY A 211 -5.22 -0.89 -21.44
C GLY A 211 -5.78 0.43 -21.99
N ARG A 212 -5.87 0.54 -23.30
CA ARG A 212 -6.21 1.78 -24.04
C ARG A 212 -7.55 2.42 -23.69
N CYS A 213 -8.47 1.68 -23.07
CA CYS A 213 -9.75 2.23 -22.62
C CYS A 213 -9.61 3.06 -21.32
N ASN A 214 -8.50 2.94 -20.58
CA ASN A 214 -8.27 3.73 -19.39
C ASN A 214 -7.96 5.18 -19.77
N ILE A 215 -8.60 6.11 -19.06
CA ILE A 215 -8.57 7.54 -19.33
C ILE A 215 -7.68 8.21 -18.30
N ASP A 216 -6.69 9.00 -18.72
CA ASP A 216 -5.89 9.78 -17.78
C ASP A 216 -6.79 10.68 -16.92
N ALA A 217 -6.53 10.69 -15.62
CA ALA A 217 -7.33 11.49 -14.69
C ALA A 217 -7.35 12.98 -15.07
N VAL A 218 -6.25 13.48 -15.63
CA VAL A 218 -6.14 14.87 -16.10
C VAL A 218 -7.11 15.19 -17.26
N CYS A 219 -7.50 14.21 -18.08
CA CYS A 219 -8.47 14.41 -19.19
C CYS A 219 -9.84 14.88 -18.73
N ARG A 220 -10.18 14.76 -17.45
CA ARG A 220 -11.49 15.10 -16.90
C ARG A 220 -11.49 16.37 -16.04
N VAL A 221 -10.33 17.00 -15.84
CA VAL A 221 -10.18 18.17 -14.96
C VAL A 221 -11.06 19.33 -15.43
N ASP A 222 -11.02 19.70 -16.71
CA ASP A 222 -11.77 20.83 -17.25
C ASP A 222 -13.29 20.56 -17.23
N ALA A 223 -13.70 19.33 -17.55
CA ALA A 223 -15.12 18.97 -17.62
C ALA A 223 -15.78 18.80 -16.25
N LEU A 224 -15.05 18.33 -15.24
CA LEU A 224 -15.57 18.00 -13.91
C LEU A 224 -15.23 19.05 -12.84
N GLY A 225 -14.30 19.93 -13.12
CA GLY A 225 -13.99 21.12 -12.33
C GLY A 225 -13.24 20.87 -11.01
N PRO A 226 -13.16 21.90 -10.14
CA PRO A 226 -12.30 21.88 -8.95
C PRO A 226 -12.59 20.78 -7.93
N ALA A 227 -13.84 20.39 -7.75
CA ALA A 227 -14.21 19.34 -6.82
C ALA A 227 -13.68 17.95 -7.27
N TYR A 228 -13.61 17.71 -8.59
CA TYR A 228 -12.96 16.54 -9.13
C TYR A 228 -11.43 16.58 -8.89
N VAL A 229 -10.79 17.74 -9.03
CA VAL A 229 -9.37 17.89 -8.71
C VAL A 229 -9.10 17.53 -7.25
N GLN A 230 -9.97 17.97 -6.32
CA GLN A 230 -9.84 17.61 -4.91
C GLN A 230 -9.89 16.09 -4.71
N VAL A 231 -10.93 15.42 -5.21
CA VAL A 231 -11.06 13.97 -5.00
C VAL A 231 -9.96 13.19 -5.71
N LYS A 232 -9.51 13.64 -6.89
CA LYS A 232 -8.37 13.07 -7.60
C LYS A 232 -7.08 13.12 -6.75
N ASN A 233 -6.87 14.20 -6.02
CA ASN A 233 -5.70 14.39 -5.16
C ASN A 233 -5.79 13.61 -3.83
N ALA A 234 -6.93 13.01 -3.51
CA ALA A 234 -7.08 12.14 -2.35
C ALA A 234 -6.61 10.69 -2.61
N VAL A 235 -6.40 10.32 -3.88
CA VAL A 235 -6.04 8.95 -4.27
C VAL A 235 -4.54 8.81 -4.46
N ALA A 236 -3.95 7.79 -3.84
CA ALA A 236 -2.53 7.48 -3.91
C ALA A 236 -2.26 6.08 -4.44
N HIS A 237 -1.17 5.97 -5.20
CA HIS A 237 -0.58 4.69 -5.58
C HIS A 237 0.17 4.09 -4.39
N MET A 238 -0.02 2.80 -4.12
CA MET A 238 0.56 2.07 -2.99
C MET A 238 1.65 1.12 -3.46
N VAL A 239 2.78 1.09 -2.76
CA VAL A 239 3.81 0.05 -2.89
C VAL A 239 4.11 -0.53 -1.51
N PHE A 240 4.03 -1.84 -1.37
CA PHE A 240 4.28 -2.56 -0.12
C PHE A 240 4.92 -3.92 -0.39
N ASN A 241 5.45 -4.58 0.64
CA ASN A 241 6.05 -5.91 0.49
C ASN A 241 5.14 -7.00 1.04
N ALA A 242 5.09 -8.13 0.34
CA ALA A 242 4.54 -9.38 0.85
C ALA A 242 5.67 -10.36 1.20
N TYR A 243 5.33 -11.37 1.99
CA TYR A 243 6.27 -12.33 2.56
C TYR A 243 5.85 -13.77 2.21
N ASN A 244 6.81 -14.66 2.13
CA ASN A 244 6.56 -16.09 2.00
C ASN A 244 6.28 -16.73 3.36
N THR A 245 5.99 -18.02 3.38
CA THR A 245 5.67 -18.79 4.60
C THR A 245 6.83 -18.86 5.60
N THR A 246 8.08 -18.60 5.17
CA THR A 246 9.25 -18.54 6.04
C THR A 246 9.50 -17.14 6.61
N GLY A 247 8.65 -16.16 6.28
CA GLY A 247 8.79 -14.78 6.70
C GLY A 247 9.81 -13.96 5.90
N SER A 248 10.42 -14.54 4.85
CA SER A 248 11.30 -13.83 3.92
C SER A 248 10.46 -13.01 2.92
N VAL A 249 11.03 -11.89 2.43
CA VAL A 249 10.33 -11.07 1.44
C VAL A 249 10.06 -11.86 0.16
N LEU A 250 8.79 -11.91 -0.25
CA LEU A 250 8.36 -12.47 -1.53
C LEU A 250 8.57 -11.47 -2.68
N GLY A 251 8.33 -10.20 -2.41
CA GLY A 251 8.51 -9.10 -3.35
C GLY A 251 7.66 -7.90 -3.00
N SER A 252 7.75 -6.87 -3.85
CA SER A 252 6.90 -5.68 -3.76
C SER A 252 5.65 -5.84 -4.61
N TYR A 253 4.54 -5.33 -4.08
CA TYR A 253 3.20 -5.34 -4.67
C TYR A 253 2.65 -3.93 -4.73
N ILE A 254 1.68 -3.73 -5.61
CA ILE A 254 0.97 -2.47 -5.79
C ILE A 254 -0.53 -2.63 -5.58
N CYS A 255 -1.13 -1.60 -5.03
CA CYS A 255 -2.56 -1.33 -4.91
C CYS A 255 -2.80 0.18 -5.01
N THR A 256 -4.04 0.59 -4.84
CA THR A 256 -4.47 1.99 -4.76
C THR A 256 -5.22 2.20 -3.44
N GLY A 257 -5.20 3.42 -2.90
CA GLY A 257 -5.99 3.76 -1.73
C GLY A 257 -6.37 5.22 -1.69
N THR A 258 -7.23 5.59 -0.74
CA THR A 258 -7.83 6.92 -0.63
C THR A 258 -7.65 7.49 0.76
N LEU A 259 -7.11 8.70 0.87
CA LEU A 259 -7.01 9.48 2.10
C LEU A 259 -8.40 9.99 2.47
N LEU A 260 -8.84 9.74 3.71
CA LEU A 260 -10.15 10.14 4.20
C LEU A 260 -10.09 11.31 5.15
N ASN A 261 -11.05 12.22 5.03
CA ASN A 261 -11.35 13.21 6.04
C ASN A 261 -12.06 12.57 7.26
N ASP A 262 -12.01 13.24 8.38
CA ASP A 262 -12.82 12.94 9.55
C ASP A 262 -13.77 14.10 9.90
N THR A 263 -14.66 13.87 10.87
CA THR A 263 -15.63 14.89 11.29
C THR A 263 -15.10 15.83 12.36
N THR A 264 -13.87 15.63 12.86
CA THR A 264 -13.30 16.45 13.93
C THR A 264 -12.68 17.71 13.35
N PRO A 265 -13.27 18.90 13.59
CA PRO A 265 -12.75 20.14 13.02
C PRO A 265 -11.29 20.39 13.43
N GLY A 266 -10.47 20.76 12.46
CA GLY A 266 -9.08 21.16 12.71
C GLY A 266 -8.08 20.02 12.82
N THR A 267 -8.51 18.76 12.82
CA THR A 267 -7.62 17.60 12.70
C THR A 267 -7.37 17.26 11.24
N GLN A 268 -6.25 16.63 10.94
CA GLN A 268 -5.96 16.00 9.64
C GLN A 268 -5.21 14.71 9.93
N VAL A 269 -5.85 13.81 10.69
CA VAL A 269 -5.32 12.47 10.92
C VAL A 269 -5.33 11.74 9.57
N PRO A 270 -4.21 11.19 9.11
CA PRO A 270 -4.12 10.62 7.77
C PRO A 270 -4.77 9.23 7.72
N TRP A 271 -6.09 9.19 7.84
CA TRP A 271 -6.89 7.98 7.63
C TRP A 271 -6.82 7.56 6.18
N PHE A 272 -6.53 6.30 5.90
CA PHE A 272 -6.30 5.81 4.55
C PHE A 272 -7.08 4.52 4.31
N TYR A 273 -8.02 4.57 3.37
CA TYR A 273 -8.91 3.46 3.06
C TYR A 273 -8.43 2.70 1.82
N THR A 274 -8.42 1.37 1.89
CA THR A 274 -8.03 0.49 0.79
C THR A 274 -8.68 -0.88 0.95
N ALA A 275 -8.27 -1.89 0.17
CA ALA A 275 -8.78 -3.25 0.22
C ALA A 275 -7.98 -4.14 1.19
N ASP A 276 -8.67 -5.00 1.94
CA ASP A 276 -8.03 -5.95 2.85
C ASP A 276 -7.13 -6.96 2.13
N HIS A 277 -7.55 -7.43 0.95
CA HIS A 277 -6.78 -8.41 0.18
C HIS A 277 -5.38 -7.90 -0.21
N CYS A 278 -5.17 -6.57 -0.32
CA CYS A 278 -3.85 -6.01 -0.57
C CYS A 278 -2.84 -6.44 0.51
N PHE A 279 -3.28 -6.47 1.77
CA PHE A 279 -2.41 -6.78 2.91
C PHE A 279 -2.63 -8.19 3.49
N ARG A 280 -3.78 -8.79 3.25
CA ARG A 280 -4.11 -10.13 3.74
C ARG A 280 -3.38 -11.23 2.99
N GLY A 281 -3.17 -11.08 1.69
CA GLY A 281 -2.74 -12.19 0.84
C GLY A 281 -3.77 -13.32 0.78
N GLY A 282 -3.31 -14.56 0.69
CA GLY A 282 -4.15 -15.75 0.62
C GLY A 282 -4.70 -16.05 -0.77
N ALA A 283 -4.29 -15.29 -1.78
CA ALA A 283 -4.67 -15.48 -3.19
C ALA A 283 -3.45 -15.44 -4.11
N ASN A 284 -3.59 -15.93 -5.33
CA ASN A 284 -2.58 -15.89 -6.40
C ASN A 284 -1.20 -16.43 -6.00
N GLY A 285 -1.14 -17.38 -5.05
CA GLY A 285 0.11 -17.96 -4.55
C GLY A 285 0.85 -17.10 -3.53
N VAL A 286 0.25 -16.00 -3.07
CA VAL A 286 0.72 -15.22 -1.93
C VAL A 286 0.14 -15.85 -0.65
N PRO A 287 0.96 -16.27 0.32
CA PRO A 287 0.46 -16.79 1.60
C PRO A 287 -0.38 -15.76 2.35
N VAL A 288 -1.20 -16.21 3.29
CA VAL A 288 -1.85 -15.29 4.24
C VAL A 288 -0.77 -14.52 5.01
N GLN A 289 -0.91 -13.21 5.06
CA GLN A 289 0.07 -12.28 5.62
C GLN A 289 -0.30 -11.82 7.04
N ASP A 290 0.72 -11.48 7.82
CA ASP A 290 0.57 -10.55 8.93
C ASP A 290 0.40 -9.12 8.35
N ARG A 291 -0.81 -8.59 8.44
CA ARG A 291 -1.17 -7.27 7.90
C ARG A 291 -0.31 -6.14 8.49
N ALA A 292 0.02 -6.21 9.77
CA ALA A 292 0.84 -5.19 10.42
C ALA A 292 2.27 -5.20 9.87
N LYS A 293 2.82 -6.38 9.58
CA LYS A 293 4.12 -6.52 8.93
C LYS A 293 4.12 -5.94 7.51
N VAL A 294 3.06 -6.16 6.75
CA VAL A 294 2.88 -5.57 5.41
C VAL A 294 2.72 -4.06 5.51
N ALA A 295 1.84 -3.57 6.41
CA ALA A 295 1.57 -2.14 6.63
C ALA A 295 2.83 -1.35 7.00
N ALA A 296 3.73 -1.92 7.79
CA ALA A 296 5.01 -1.32 8.14
C ALA A 296 5.90 -1.02 6.91
N THR A 297 5.67 -1.69 5.78
CA THR A 297 6.43 -1.50 4.54
C THR A 297 5.77 -0.56 3.54
N LEU A 298 4.57 -0.04 3.85
CA LEU A 298 3.80 0.78 2.92
C LEU A 298 4.53 2.07 2.59
N VAL A 299 4.57 2.36 1.28
CA VAL A 299 4.90 3.66 0.71
C VAL A 299 3.73 4.09 -0.17
N THR A 300 3.26 5.32 0.00
CA THR A 300 2.21 5.90 -0.84
C THR A 300 2.79 6.99 -1.73
N TYR A 301 2.39 7.03 -3.00
CA TYR A 301 2.83 8.01 -3.99
C TYR A 301 1.66 8.89 -4.39
N TRP A 302 1.85 10.21 -4.31
CA TRP A 302 0.84 11.23 -4.49
C TRP A 302 1.11 12.04 -5.75
N GLY A 303 0.04 12.48 -6.45
CA GLY A 303 0.19 13.24 -7.69
C GLY A 303 0.88 12.46 -8.81
N TYR A 304 0.91 11.13 -8.73
CA TYR A 304 1.43 10.28 -9.79
C TYR A 304 0.39 10.21 -10.92
N GLU A 305 0.49 11.15 -11.83
CA GLU A 305 -0.41 11.33 -12.98
C GLU A 305 0.32 12.02 -14.14
N ASN A 306 -0.19 11.86 -15.35
CA ASN A 306 0.33 12.58 -16.51
C ASN A 306 -0.05 14.07 -16.42
N SER A 307 0.80 14.96 -16.94
CA SER A 307 0.52 16.41 -16.95
C SER A 307 -0.51 16.80 -18.00
N THR A 308 -0.66 15.99 -19.04
CA THR A 308 -1.62 16.20 -20.14
C THR A 308 -2.36 14.91 -20.47
N CYS A 309 -3.55 15.06 -21.07
CA CYS A 309 -4.34 13.94 -21.55
C CYS A 309 -3.59 13.18 -22.66
N GLY A 310 -3.40 11.87 -22.47
CA GLY A 310 -2.60 11.03 -23.35
C GLY A 310 -1.08 11.20 -23.19
N GLY A 311 -0.64 11.88 -22.13
CA GLY A 311 0.77 12.05 -21.79
C GLY A 311 1.42 10.77 -21.26
N TRP A 312 2.75 10.79 -21.14
CA TRP A 312 3.60 9.71 -20.63
C TRP A 312 4.67 10.22 -19.65
N ASP A 313 4.40 11.36 -19.03
CA ASP A 313 5.35 12.09 -18.19
C ASP A 313 5.07 11.92 -16.67
N GLY A 314 4.14 11.07 -16.32
CA GLY A 314 3.83 10.76 -14.92
C GLY A 314 5.02 10.14 -14.20
N VAL A 315 5.42 10.72 -13.05
CA VAL A 315 6.55 10.23 -12.25
C VAL A 315 6.15 10.01 -10.81
N ARG A 316 6.50 8.85 -10.26
CA ARG A 316 6.34 8.51 -8.83
C ARG A 316 7.43 9.15 -7.98
N ASN A 317 7.36 10.44 -7.75
CA ASN A 317 8.39 11.20 -7.05
C ASN A 317 7.96 11.84 -5.72
N ASN A 318 6.67 11.85 -5.40
CA ASN A 318 6.12 12.40 -4.17
C ASN A 318 5.68 11.27 -3.24
N ALA A 319 6.63 10.70 -2.51
CA ALA A 319 6.45 9.53 -1.67
C ALA A 319 6.23 9.90 -0.20
N VAL A 320 5.25 9.27 0.45
CA VAL A 320 5.15 9.22 1.91
C VAL A 320 5.57 7.83 2.38
N THR A 321 6.64 7.78 3.14
CA THR A 321 7.26 6.57 3.73
C THR A 321 6.82 6.41 5.18
N GLY A 322 7.37 5.40 5.88
CA GLY A 322 7.11 5.18 7.31
C GLY A 322 6.02 4.15 7.60
N GLY A 323 5.33 3.67 6.58
CA GLY A 323 4.29 2.66 6.76
C GLY A 323 3.00 3.22 7.34
N ALA A 324 2.19 2.30 7.87
CA ALA A 324 0.88 2.61 8.46
C ALA A 324 0.58 1.70 9.65
N ASP A 325 -0.36 2.13 10.48
CA ASP A 325 -0.98 1.32 11.51
C ASP A 325 -2.30 0.76 11.00
N ILE A 326 -2.59 -0.51 11.32
CA ILE A 326 -3.88 -1.14 11.03
C ILE A 326 -4.90 -0.64 12.05
N MET A 327 -5.95 0.04 11.59
CA MET A 327 -7.04 0.50 12.45
C MET A 327 -8.21 -0.50 12.43
N TYR A 328 -8.59 -0.94 11.24
CA TYR A 328 -9.69 -1.89 11.04
C TYR A 328 -9.47 -2.69 9.77
N TYR A 329 -9.90 -3.95 9.76
CA TYR A 329 -9.99 -4.77 8.55
C TYR A 329 -11.21 -5.70 8.62
N ASN A 330 -11.73 -6.02 7.44
CA ASN A 330 -12.81 -7.00 7.29
C ASN A 330 -12.60 -7.74 5.95
N ALA A 331 -12.34 -9.04 6.04
CA ALA A 331 -12.05 -9.88 4.87
C ALA A 331 -13.30 -10.18 4.04
N ASP A 332 -14.51 -10.21 4.66
CA ASP A 332 -15.76 -10.55 3.97
C ASP A 332 -16.27 -9.38 3.11
N VAL A 333 -16.07 -8.16 3.60
CA VAL A 333 -16.38 -6.92 2.86
C VAL A 333 -15.19 -6.47 2.01
N ASP A 334 -13.99 -6.97 2.31
CA ASP A 334 -12.70 -6.58 1.73
C ASP A 334 -12.33 -5.11 2.01
N ALA A 335 -12.51 -4.67 3.23
CA ALA A 335 -12.24 -3.31 3.67
C ALA A 335 -11.03 -3.26 4.61
N LEU A 336 -10.17 -2.26 4.42
CA LEU A 336 -9.01 -1.98 5.27
C LEU A 336 -8.92 -0.48 5.54
N LEU A 337 -8.97 -0.08 6.83
CA LEU A 337 -8.67 1.28 7.27
C LEU A 337 -7.30 1.31 7.93
N LEU A 338 -6.46 2.18 7.44
CA LEU A 338 -5.11 2.46 7.93
C LEU A 338 -5.05 3.87 8.53
N ARG A 339 -4.05 4.08 9.39
CA ARG A 339 -3.53 5.41 9.72
C ARG A 339 -2.08 5.47 9.21
N LEU A 340 -1.81 6.33 8.23
CA LEU A 340 -0.44 6.57 7.81
C LEU A 340 0.35 7.14 8.99
N ARG A 341 1.59 6.70 9.17
CA ARG A 341 2.44 7.17 10.29
C ARG A 341 3.02 8.55 10.06
N ASN A 342 3.17 8.93 8.79
CA ASN A 342 3.61 10.26 8.38
C ASN A 342 2.44 11.05 7.77
N PRO A 343 2.42 12.39 7.90
CA PRO A 343 1.39 13.25 7.31
C PRO A 343 1.28 13.06 5.79
N ALA A 344 0.08 13.23 5.25
CA ALA A 344 -0.13 13.35 3.83
C ALA A 344 0.56 14.62 3.28
N PRO A 345 1.05 14.61 2.02
CA PRO A 345 1.77 15.78 1.50
C PRO A 345 0.85 16.98 1.26
N ALA A 346 1.45 18.16 1.12
CA ALA A 346 0.72 19.43 0.86
C ALA A 346 -0.20 19.38 -0.37
N THR A 347 0.13 18.53 -1.35
CA THR A 347 -0.64 18.36 -2.59
C THR A 347 -1.83 17.40 -2.44
N ALA A 348 -1.97 16.71 -1.32
CA ALA A 348 -3.06 15.78 -1.08
C ALA A 348 -4.34 16.49 -0.67
N THR A 349 -5.44 15.77 -0.82
CA THR A 349 -6.76 16.13 -0.28
C THR A 349 -7.28 15.00 0.58
N PHE A 350 -7.89 15.31 1.68
CA PHE A 350 -8.66 14.36 2.48
C PHE A 350 -10.04 14.24 1.85
N ALA A 351 -10.37 13.07 1.29
CA ALA A 351 -11.65 12.84 0.62
C ALA A 351 -12.82 12.88 1.60
N GLY A 352 -13.91 13.49 1.19
CA GLY A 352 -15.19 13.28 1.84
C GLY A 352 -15.68 11.85 1.63
N TRP A 353 -16.57 11.40 2.50
CA TRP A 353 -17.17 10.07 2.43
C TRP A 353 -18.66 10.12 2.79
N ASP A 354 -19.40 9.09 2.37
CA ASP A 354 -20.79 8.88 2.73
C ASP A 354 -21.04 7.40 2.98
N ALA A 355 -21.45 7.09 4.20
CA ALA A 355 -21.77 5.76 4.70
C ALA A 355 -23.26 5.42 4.60
N SER A 356 -24.04 6.11 3.77
CA SER A 356 -25.40 5.67 3.45
C SER A 356 -25.37 4.57 2.36
N PRO A 357 -26.41 3.74 2.23
CA PRO A 357 -26.53 2.79 1.12
C PRO A 357 -26.43 3.48 -0.24
N LEU A 358 -25.81 2.83 -1.22
CA LEU A 358 -25.73 3.34 -2.58
C LEU A 358 -27.04 3.04 -3.31
N ALA A 359 -27.65 4.07 -3.93
CA ALA A 359 -28.88 3.89 -4.68
C ALA A 359 -28.65 3.01 -5.94
N ALA A 360 -29.69 2.28 -6.34
CA ALA A 360 -29.67 1.55 -7.61
C ALA A 360 -29.46 2.52 -8.78
N SER A 361 -28.68 2.12 -9.76
CA SER A 361 -28.33 2.93 -10.94
C SER A 361 -27.63 4.26 -10.64
N ALA A 362 -27.13 4.48 -9.41
CA ALA A 362 -26.34 5.65 -9.09
C ALA A 362 -25.11 5.73 -10.02
N GLU A 363 -24.88 6.92 -10.60
CA GLU A 363 -23.65 7.17 -11.33
C GLU A 363 -22.47 7.21 -10.37
N VAL A 364 -21.39 6.54 -10.75
CA VAL A 364 -20.17 6.42 -9.95
C VAL A 364 -18.94 6.70 -10.80
N ILE A 365 -17.90 7.20 -10.15
CA ILE A 365 -16.57 7.28 -10.74
C ILE A 365 -15.56 6.51 -9.88
N ALA A 366 -14.52 6.01 -10.51
CA ALA A 366 -13.34 5.49 -9.85
C ALA A 366 -12.10 6.27 -10.28
N ILE A 367 -11.19 6.46 -9.34
CA ILE A 367 -9.88 7.06 -9.56
C ILE A 367 -8.85 6.06 -9.04
N HIS A 368 -7.96 5.61 -9.92
CA HIS A 368 -7.15 4.42 -9.64
C HIS A 368 -5.82 4.42 -10.40
N HIS A 369 -4.96 3.42 -10.11
CA HIS A 369 -3.67 3.20 -10.77
C HIS A 369 -3.64 1.79 -11.41
N PRO A 370 -4.30 1.60 -12.57
CA PRO A 370 -4.36 0.31 -13.25
C PRO A 370 -2.97 -0.09 -13.75
N SER A 371 -2.60 -1.35 -13.60
CA SER A 371 -1.29 -1.91 -13.96
C SER A 371 -0.07 -1.17 -13.35
N GLY A 372 -0.30 -0.33 -12.33
CA GLY A 372 0.71 0.56 -11.77
C GLY A 372 0.99 1.80 -12.60
N ASP A 373 0.16 2.09 -13.59
CA ASP A 373 0.22 3.26 -14.47
C ASP A 373 -0.12 4.57 -13.72
N ALA A 374 0.18 5.70 -14.36
CA ALA A 374 -0.27 7.01 -13.94
C ALA A 374 -1.78 7.02 -13.70
N LYS A 375 -2.23 7.88 -12.80
CA LYS A 375 -3.63 7.95 -12.33
C LYS A 375 -4.63 7.99 -13.47
N LYS A 376 -5.64 7.11 -13.41
CA LYS A 376 -6.71 6.98 -14.39
C LYS A 376 -8.09 7.24 -13.76
N TYR A 377 -9.05 7.49 -14.64
CA TYR A 377 -10.45 7.75 -14.36
C TYR A 377 -11.31 6.69 -15.05
N SER A 378 -12.33 6.21 -14.35
CA SER A 378 -13.41 5.40 -14.93
C SER A 378 -14.76 5.90 -14.46
N ARG A 379 -15.78 5.82 -15.32
CA ARG A 379 -17.16 6.19 -15.03
C ARG A 379 -18.10 5.04 -15.33
N GLY A 380 -19.05 4.80 -14.43
CA GLY A 380 -20.00 3.72 -14.56
C GLY A 380 -21.24 3.93 -13.73
N GLN A 381 -21.95 2.86 -13.48
CA GLN A 381 -23.16 2.85 -12.65
C GLN A 381 -23.15 1.67 -11.68
N HIS A 382 -23.73 1.90 -10.50
CA HIS A 382 -24.11 0.84 -9.60
C HIS A 382 -25.20 -0.01 -10.28
N VAL A 383 -24.94 -1.29 -10.43
CA VAL A 383 -25.88 -2.27 -10.99
C VAL A 383 -26.36 -3.20 -9.86
N ASN A 384 -27.21 -4.18 -10.18
CA ASN A 384 -27.67 -5.13 -9.17
C ASN A 384 -26.48 -5.82 -8.49
N ASP A 385 -26.44 -5.80 -7.17
CA ASP A 385 -25.37 -6.39 -6.39
C ASP A 385 -25.36 -7.91 -6.55
N ALA A 386 -24.22 -8.44 -6.95
CA ALA A 386 -23.99 -9.88 -7.01
C ALA A 386 -23.76 -10.48 -5.62
N TYR A 387 -23.28 -9.65 -4.67
CA TYR A 387 -22.95 -10.03 -3.30
C TYR A 387 -23.49 -8.98 -2.34
N SER A 388 -24.05 -9.44 -1.21
CA SER A 388 -24.58 -8.54 -0.17
C SER A 388 -23.50 -7.68 0.52
N SER A 389 -22.25 -8.14 0.49
CA SER A 389 -21.11 -7.45 1.11
C SER A 389 -20.40 -6.45 0.20
N GLN A 390 -20.79 -6.34 -1.08
CA GLN A 390 -20.08 -5.53 -2.07
C GLN A 390 -21.07 -4.82 -3.00
N PHE A 391 -20.74 -3.58 -3.39
CA PHE A 391 -21.40 -2.91 -4.51
C PHE A 391 -20.89 -3.48 -5.82
N THR A 392 -21.78 -3.73 -6.77
CA THR A 392 -21.43 -4.16 -8.13
C THR A 392 -21.54 -2.98 -9.09
N VAL A 393 -20.48 -2.72 -9.84
CA VAL A 393 -20.37 -1.59 -10.79
C VAL A 393 -20.15 -2.12 -12.20
N GLY A 394 -20.89 -1.55 -13.17
CA GLY A 394 -20.60 -1.68 -14.60
C GLY A 394 -20.01 -0.38 -15.15
N TRP A 395 -19.02 -0.48 -16.02
CA TRP A 395 -18.31 0.66 -16.57
C TRP A 395 -18.91 1.11 -17.93
N LEU A 396 -19.07 2.43 -18.07
CA LEU A 396 -19.44 3.12 -19.29
C LEU A 396 -18.23 3.75 -19.99
N GLU A 397 -17.22 4.15 -19.20
CA GLU A 397 -15.96 4.69 -19.67
C GLU A 397 -14.84 4.16 -18.80
N GLY A 398 -13.74 3.76 -19.42
CA GLY A 398 -12.62 3.15 -18.71
C GLY A 398 -12.96 1.78 -18.14
N THR A 399 -12.12 1.29 -17.26
CA THR A 399 -12.30 0.02 -16.52
C THR A 399 -11.34 0.04 -15.33
N THR A 400 -11.23 -1.06 -14.58
CA THR A 400 -10.14 -1.24 -13.62
C THR A 400 -9.28 -2.44 -13.99
N GLU A 401 -8.00 -2.42 -13.62
CA GLU A 401 -7.04 -3.49 -13.88
C GLU A 401 -6.27 -3.85 -12.61
N GLY A 402 -5.34 -4.79 -12.70
CA GLY A 402 -4.42 -5.09 -11.62
C GLY A 402 -3.70 -3.82 -11.12
N GLY A 403 -3.54 -3.65 -9.81
CA GLY A 403 -3.03 -2.41 -9.20
C GLY A 403 -4.12 -1.41 -8.80
N SER A 404 -5.32 -1.48 -9.40
CA SER A 404 -6.47 -0.67 -9.00
C SER A 404 -7.10 -1.11 -7.67
N SER A 405 -6.76 -2.28 -7.14
CA SER A 405 -7.23 -2.83 -5.85
C SER A 405 -7.24 -1.77 -4.75
N GLY A 406 -8.36 -1.61 -4.05
CA GLY A 406 -8.54 -0.63 -2.98
C GLY A 406 -8.85 0.79 -3.45
N SER A 407 -8.87 1.07 -4.76
CA SER A 407 -9.22 2.38 -5.30
C SER A 407 -10.64 2.81 -4.92
N GLY A 408 -10.80 4.11 -4.63
CA GLY A 408 -12.07 4.66 -4.20
C GLY A 408 -13.15 4.65 -5.29
N LEU A 409 -14.35 4.23 -4.90
CA LEU A 409 -15.59 4.46 -5.63
C LEU A 409 -16.24 5.73 -5.09
N PHE A 410 -16.58 6.67 -5.96
CA PHE A 410 -17.14 7.96 -5.55
C PHE A 410 -18.48 8.25 -6.23
N THR A 411 -19.36 8.92 -5.49
CA THR A 411 -20.58 9.53 -6.02
C THR A 411 -20.48 11.05 -5.99
N ARG A 412 -21.05 11.73 -6.99
CA ARG A 412 -21.16 13.19 -7.06
C ARG A 412 -22.44 13.65 -6.35
N TYR A 413 -22.34 14.73 -5.61
CA TYR A 413 -23.43 15.36 -4.86
C TYR A 413 -23.91 16.64 -5.52
N ALA A 414 -25.07 17.16 -5.07
CA ALA A 414 -25.66 18.39 -5.61
C ALA A 414 -24.78 19.64 -5.41
N ASP A 415 -23.92 19.63 -4.39
CA ASP A 415 -22.89 20.64 -4.14
C ASP A 415 -21.64 20.48 -5.02
N ASN A 416 -21.69 19.57 -5.98
CA ASN A 416 -20.62 19.10 -6.85
C ASN A 416 -19.47 18.38 -6.15
N SER A 417 -19.50 18.20 -4.82
CA SER A 417 -18.50 17.41 -4.11
C SER A 417 -18.57 15.93 -4.50
N TYR A 418 -17.47 15.23 -4.32
CA TYR A 418 -17.37 13.77 -4.49
C TYR A 418 -17.14 13.13 -3.13
N ARG A 419 -17.82 12.00 -2.85
CA ARG A 419 -17.69 11.28 -1.59
C ARG A 419 -17.43 9.81 -1.83
N LEU A 420 -16.50 9.26 -1.03
CA LEU A 420 -16.15 7.84 -1.07
C LEU A 420 -17.32 6.97 -0.62
N ARG A 421 -17.55 5.86 -1.33
CA ARG A 421 -18.56 4.85 -1.03
C ARG A 421 -17.97 3.48 -0.69
N GLY A 422 -16.73 3.21 -1.13
CA GLY A 422 -16.03 1.94 -0.90
C GLY A 422 -14.72 1.86 -1.66
N GLY A 423 -14.01 0.74 -1.51
CA GLY A 423 -12.75 0.44 -2.18
C GLY A 423 -12.86 -0.79 -3.08
N LEU A 424 -12.14 -0.81 -4.20
CA LEU A 424 -12.19 -1.89 -5.19
C LEU A 424 -11.67 -3.22 -4.61
N TYR A 425 -12.52 -4.24 -4.64
CA TYR A 425 -12.13 -5.64 -4.47
C TYR A 425 -11.48 -6.18 -5.76
N GLY A 426 -12.21 -6.13 -6.86
CA GLY A 426 -11.83 -6.65 -8.17
C GLY A 426 -13.05 -7.03 -8.98
N GLY A 427 -12.85 -7.78 -10.04
CA GLY A 427 -13.93 -8.25 -10.92
C GLY A 427 -13.43 -8.69 -12.28
N ASN A 428 -14.37 -8.83 -13.21
CA ASN A 428 -14.13 -9.31 -14.57
C ASN A 428 -14.18 -8.20 -15.63
N ALA A 429 -14.34 -6.94 -15.21
CA ALA A 429 -14.33 -5.82 -16.14
C ALA A 429 -12.95 -5.65 -16.77
N LEU A 430 -12.93 -5.49 -18.10
CA LEU A 430 -11.75 -5.34 -18.95
C LEU A 430 -12.06 -4.29 -20.04
N CYS A 431 -11.04 -3.78 -20.72
CA CYS A 431 -11.24 -2.90 -21.86
C CYS A 431 -12.11 -3.53 -22.99
N SER A 432 -12.06 -4.84 -23.13
CA SER A 432 -12.81 -5.55 -24.17
C SER A 432 -14.32 -5.67 -23.89
N ASN A 433 -14.75 -5.50 -22.64
CA ASN A 433 -16.16 -5.62 -22.23
C ASN A 433 -16.74 -4.34 -21.61
N SER A 434 -15.94 -3.31 -21.40
CA SER A 434 -16.37 -1.99 -20.91
C SER A 434 -17.21 -1.24 -21.96
N GLY A 435 -17.97 -0.24 -21.54
CA GLY A 435 -18.83 0.60 -22.40
C GLY A 435 -20.26 0.10 -22.54
N ASN A 436 -20.57 -1.12 -22.12
CA ASN A 436 -21.90 -1.69 -22.18
C ASN A 436 -22.32 -2.30 -20.84
N LEU A 437 -23.34 -1.71 -20.20
CA LEU A 437 -23.85 -2.20 -18.92
C LEU A 437 -24.60 -3.54 -19.02
N SER A 438 -25.05 -3.91 -20.22
CA SER A 438 -25.71 -5.21 -20.47
C SER A 438 -24.72 -6.36 -20.61
N GLU A 439 -23.40 -6.07 -20.74
CA GLU A 439 -22.37 -7.09 -20.81
C GLU A 439 -22.15 -7.71 -19.42
N PRO A 440 -22.43 -9.03 -19.24
CA PRO A 440 -22.40 -9.65 -17.91
C PRO A 440 -21.00 -9.64 -17.24
N LEU A 441 -19.94 -9.61 -18.04
CA LEU A 441 -18.56 -9.61 -17.54
C LEU A 441 -18.03 -8.19 -17.29
N ASN A 442 -18.75 -7.14 -17.71
CA ASN A 442 -18.41 -5.76 -17.37
C ASN A 442 -18.84 -5.47 -15.92
N ARG A 443 -18.20 -6.15 -14.96
CA ARG A 443 -18.53 -6.07 -13.53
C ARG A 443 -17.28 -6.02 -12.69
N ASP A 444 -17.22 -4.99 -11.85
CA ASP A 444 -16.27 -4.88 -10.74
C ASP A 444 -17.04 -4.73 -9.43
N HIS A 445 -16.42 -5.14 -8.33
CA HIS A 445 -17.00 -5.19 -7.01
C HIS A 445 -16.22 -4.28 -6.05
N TYR A 446 -16.94 -3.55 -5.22
CA TYR A 446 -16.38 -2.59 -4.27
C TYR A 446 -16.87 -2.90 -2.86
N SER A 447 -15.99 -2.80 -1.87
CA SER A 447 -16.38 -2.89 -0.45
C SER A 447 -17.46 -1.84 -0.15
N ARG A 448 -18.37 -2.19 0.75
CA ARG A 448 -19.48 -1.33 1.16
C ARG A 448 -19.09 -0.54 2.41
N LEU A 449 -18.84 0.78 2.24
CA LEU A 449 -18.53 1.65 3.37
C LEU A 449 -19.65 1.69 4.40
N ASP A 450 -20.91 1.63 3.97
CA ASP A 450 -22.09 1.61 4.85
C ASP A 450 -22.11 0.39 5.81
N LEU A 451 -21.58 -0.76 5.37
CA LEU A 451 -21.48 -1.96 6.21
C LEU A 451 -20.34 -1.89 7.23
N VAL A 452 -19.23 -1.24 6.90
CA VAL A 452 -18.07 -1.15 7.80
C VAL A 452 -18.11 0.09 8.70
N PHE A 453 -18.87 1.10 8.33
CA PHE A 453 -18.98 2.36 9.06
C PHE A 453 -19.28 2.22 10.56
N PRO A 454 -20.18 1.36 11.02
CA PRO A 454 -20.44 1.18 12.45
C PRO A 454 -19.19 0.87 13.28
N GLN A 455 -18.20 0.19 12.69
CA GLN A 455 -16.95 -0.18 13.33
C GLN A 455 -15.87 0.90 13.23
N ILE A 456 -15.82 1.62 12.10
CA ILE A 456 -14.77 2.61 11.84
C ILE A 456 -15.14 4.05 12.25
N LYS A 457 -16.43 4.33 12.54
CA LYS A 457 -16.90 5.66 12.93
C LYS A 457 -16.17 6.26 14.12
N GLN A 458 -15.66 5.43 15.03
CA GLN A 458 -14.88 5.88 16.18
C GLN A 458 -13.60 6.63 15.81
N TRP A 459 -13.10 6.49 14.58
CA TRP A 459 -11.94 7.20 14.08
C TRP A 459 -12.31 8.32 13.12
N ILE A 460 -13.24 8.08 12.18
CA ILE A 460 -13.54 9.03 11.11
C ILE A 460 -14.78 9.90 11.39
N ALA A 461 -15.59 9.54 12.40
CA ALA A 461 -16.79 10.28 12.82
C ALA A 461 -16.90 10.33 14.35
N ALA A 462 -15.77 10.45 15.05
CA ALA A 462 -15.74 10.51 16.50
C ALA A 462 -16.46 11.79 17.01
N ASP A 463 -17.28 11.62 18.05
CA ASP A 463 -17.89 12.75 18.73
C ASP A 463 -16.79 13.58 19.43
N PRO A 464 -16.71 14.90 19.20
CA PRO A 464 -15.65 15.74 19.81
C PRO A 464 -15.67 15.71 21.35
N VAL A 465 -16.74 15.27 21.97
CA VAL A 465 -16.88 15.12 23.44
C VAL A 465 -16.08 13.92 23.98
N ARG A 466 -15.68 12.95 23.13
CA ARG A 466 -14.91 11.76 23.56
C ARG A 466 -13.41 11.92 23.47
N GLU A 467 -12.87 12.92 22.82
CA GLU A 467 -11.41 13.15 22.70
C GLU A 467 -10.72 13.44 24.05
N ASN A 468 -11.46 13.95 25.06
CA ASN A 468 -10.90 14.20 26.40
C ASN A 468 -10.72 12.94 27.26
N SER A 469 -11.11 11.76 26.80
CA SER A 469 -10.99 10.49 27.55
C SER A 469 -9.98 9.50 26.98
N SER A 470 -9.41 9.74 25.80
CA SER A 470 -8.36 8.91 25.21
C SER A 470 -7.02 9.67 25.18
N GLN A 471 -6.42 9.84 26.36
CA GLN A 471 -4.99 10.16 26.43
C GLN A 471 -4.20 9.04 25.74
N PRO A 472 -3.19 9.36 24.92
CA PRO A 472 -2.30 8.34 24.39
C PRO A 472 -1.62 7.65 25.56
N LEU A 473 -1.66 6.32 25.59
CA LEU A 473 -0.87 5.50 26.51
C LEU A 473 0.62 5.78 26.21
N VAL A 474 1.16 6.78 26.91
CA VAL A 474 2.61 6.93 27.05
C VAL A 474 3.05 5.74 27.90
N ARG A 475 3.63 4.74 27.28
CA ARG A 475 4.35 3.69 28.00
C ARG A 475 5.60 4.32 28.62
N ASN A 476 5.48 4.77 29.86
CA ASN A 476 6.64 5.02 30.70
C ASN A 476 7.32 3.67 30.99
N ALA A 477 8.50 3.47 30.44
CA ALA A 477 9.41 2.44 30.88
C ALA A 477 9.99 2.86 32.22
N GLY A 478 9.72 2.07 33.26
CA GLY A 478 10.51 2.10 34.49
C GLY A 478 9.71 2.32 35.78
N ALA A 479 9.28 1.24 36.41
CA ALA A 479 9.38 1.05 37.89
C ALA A 479 8.92 -0.38 38.22
N THR A 480 9.85 -1.15 38.75
CA THR A 480 9.66 -2.43 39.44
C THR A 480 8.94 -2.22 40.75
N ALA A 481 7.85 -2.94 41.02
CA ALA A 481 7.48 -3.43 42.34
C ALA A 481 6.32 -4.44 42.22
N GLY A 482 6.48 -5.60 42.84
CA GLY A 482 5.59 -6.71 42.78
C GLY A 482 4.31 -6.52 43.60
N ALA A 483 3.24 -7.13 43.13
CA ALA A 483 2.10 -7.53 43.94
C ALA A 483 1.43 -8.72 43.25
N THR A 484 1.50 -9.85 43.93
CA THR A 484 0.75 -11.08 43.65
C THR A 484 -0.74 -10.82 43.85
N VAL A 485 -1.57 -11.10 42.81
CA VAL A 485 -3.02 -11.25 42.98
C VAL A 485 -3.42 -12.62 42.40
N GLN A 486 -4.01 -13.41 43.28
CA GLN A 486 -4.51 -14.75 43.01
C GLN A 486 -5.66 -14.72 41.99
N ALA A 487 -5.57 -15.60 41.00
CA ALA A 487 -6.66 -15.88 40.07
C ALA A 487 -7.65 -16.89 40.71
N GLN A 488 -8.90 -16.48 40.86
CA GLN A 488 -10.01 -17.41 41.10
C GLN A 488 -10.56 -17.85 39.75
N GLY A 489 -10.47 -19.16 39.50
CA GLY A 489 -11.01 -19.80 38.32
C GLY A 489 -12.51 -20.04 38.41
N ALA A 490 -13.22 -19.71 37.34
CA ALA A 490 -14.55 -20.21 37.08
C ALA A 490 -14.47 -21.27 35.97
N ARG A 491 -14.70 -22.53 36.31
CA ARG A 491 -14.87 -23.64 35.36
C ARG A 491 -16.28 -23.57 34.78
N VAL A 492 -16.38 -23.50 33.45
CA VAL A 492 -17.61 -23.80 32.71
C VAL A 492 -17.45 -25.20 32.11
N ALA A 493 -18.43 -26.06 32.39
CA ALA A 493 -18.46 -27.46 31.99
C ALA A 493 -18.75 -27.59 30.48
N ALA A 494 -17.99 -28.46 29.81
CA ALA A 494 -18.23 -28.88 28.45
C ALA A 494 -19.24 -30.02 28.40
N THR A 495 -20.23 -29.93 27.52
CA THR A 495 -21.11 -31.04 27.10
C THR A 495 -20.52 -31.76 25.89
N PRO A 496 -20.69 -33.09 25.75
CA PRO A 496 -20.05 -33.86 24.69
C PRO A 496 -20.81 -33.79 23.36
N ASP A 497 -20.07 -33.58 22.28
CA ASP A 497 -20.54 -33.62 20.90
C ASP A 497 -20.80 -35.05 20.42
N THR A 498 -21.94 -35.23 19.75
CA THR A 498 -22.33 -36.45 19.00
C THR A 498 -21.71 -36.37 17.58
N PRO A 499 -21.23 -37.47 17.01
CA PRO A 499 -20.56 -37.43 15.71
C PRO A 499 -21.56 -37.34 14.55
N ALA A 500 -21.37 -36.33 13.67
CA ALA A 500 -22.12 -36.20 12.43
C ALA A 500 -21.51 -37.09 11.32
N THR A 501 -22.37 -37.84 10.66
CA THR A 501 -22.08 -38.72 9.53
C THR A 501 -21.70 -37.93 8.28
N SER A 502 -20.62 -38.37 7.63
CA SER A 502 -20.07 -37.84 6.38
C SER A 502 -20.97 -38.24 5.17
N PRO A 503 -21.28 -37.34 4.24
CA PRO A 503 -21.91 -37.75 2.99
C PRO A 503 -20.88 -38.19 1.93
N ALA A 504 -21.31 -39.15 1.12
CA ALA A 504 -20.53 -39.88 0.12
C ALA A 504 -19.97 -39.01 -1.01
N ARG A 505 -18.79 -39.38 -1.48
CA ARG A 505 -18.02 -38.83 -2.58
C ARG A 505 -18.69 -39.11 -3.95
N PRO A 506 -18.84 -38.13 -4.88
CA PRO A 506 -19.26 -38.42 -6.24
C PRO A 506 -18.13 -39.04 -7.08
N ALA A 507 -18.52 -39.93 -8.00
CA ALA A 507 -17.64 -40.70 -8.87
C ALA A 507 -16.92 -39.84 -9.93
N THR A 508 -15.67 -40.16 -10.21
CA THR A 508 -14.82 -39.58 -11.28
C THR A 508 -15.33 -39.98 -12.67
N PRO A 509 -15.33 -39.05 -13.65
CA PRO A 509 -15.60 -39.41 -15.06
C PRO A 509 -14.34 -40.01 -15.71
N ARG A 510 -14.55 -41.04 -16.53
CA ARG A 510 -13.55 -41.76 -17.30
C ARG A 510 -12.86 -40.85 -18.33
N ARG A 511 -11.55 -41.00 -18.43
CA ARG A 511 -10.67 -40.44 -19.47
C ARG A 511 -11.06 -40.88 -20.86
N ALA A 512 -11.30 -39.94 -21.78
CA ALA A 512 -11.42 -40.20 -23.21
C ALA A 512 -10.02 -40.34 -23.85
N ALA A 513 -9.90 -41.28 -24.79
CA ALA A 513 -8.67 -41.60 -25.51
C ALA A 513 -8.31 -40.51 -26.55
N PRO A 514 -7.01 -40.34 -26.90
CA PRO A 514 -6.61 -39.31 -27.86
C PRO A 514 -6.92 -39.69 -29.31
N LEU A 515 -7.50 -38.71 -30.04
CA LEU A 515 -7.67 -38.77 -31.50
C LEU A 515 -6.30 -38.63 -32.21
N ARG A 516 -6.01 -39.58 -33.08
CA ARG A 516 -4.87 -39.55 -34.02
C ARG A 516 -5.09 -38.45 -35.07
N THR A 517 -4.19 -37.51 -35.17
CA THR A 517 -4.05 -36.61 -36.30
C THR A 517 -3.22 -37.28 -37.38
N THR A 518 -3.84 -37.52 -38.56
CA THR A 518 -3.15 -37.84 -39.80
C THR A 518 -2.66 -36.55 -40.45
N GLN A 519 -1.36 -36.48 -40.67
CA GLN A 519 -0.75 -35.51 -41.61
C GLN A 519 -1.26 -35.76 -43.04
N ARG A 520 -1.57 -34.68 -43.76
CA ARG A 520 -1.47 -34.60 -45.23
C ARG A 520 -0.80 -33.29 -45.60
N GLU A 521 0.30 -33.46 -46.27
CA GLU A 521 1.05 -32.45 -47.01
C GLU A 521 0.23 -31.89 -48.18
N ARG A 522 0.22 -30.58 -48.36
CA ARG A 522 0.61 -29.84 -49.58
C ARG A 522 0.65 -28.34 -49.28
#